data_dd3044a962dfba221962acd0e2ded0af
#
_entry.id   dd3044a962dfba221962acd0e2ded0af
#
_cell.length_a   1.000
_cell.length_b   1.000
_cell.length_c   1.000
_cell.angle_alpha   90.00
_cell.angle_beta   90.00
_cell.angle_gamma   90.00
#
_symmetry.space_group_name_H-M   'P 1'
#
loop_
_entity.id
_entity.type
_entity.pdbx_description
1 polymer ?
#
loop_
_entity_poly.entity_id
_entity_poly.type
_entity_poly.pdbx_seq_one_letter_code
_entity_poly.pdbx_strand_id
1 'polypeptide(L)'
;MRYTEEQYKTQFEEEDAVGWDTIDEALLKVYPEQEPRHYGTILKYMLGGEDPLDGISIYDNYKQIFHRHIVSYGMSELYYSPESAENEFSGWGFEFTCRVVPFEEDKDADNGAKHEPYWVMNVMQNLARYVFKSKKWFEAYHFIPANGPIRLECDTKLVGIAFAPDPQLGTIETPNGEVAFLQMVGITQEELDWLWQEPKTYKVEELINKMREDNPLLITDLKREKSYV
;
A
#
# COMPACT_ATOMS: atom_id res chain seq x y z
N MET A 1 -1.60 11.88 18.62
CA MET A 1 -2.13 12.98 19.49
C MET A 1 -2.94 13.88 18.58
N ARG A 2 -4.24 14.04 18.82
CA ARG A 2 -5.10 14.87 17.96
C ARG A 2 -4.96 16.34 18.36
N TYR A 3 -4.87 17.22 17.38
CA TYR A 3 -4.82 18.66 17.55
C TYR A 3 -6.22 19.26 17.42
N THR A 4 -6.51 20.35 18.13
CA THR A 4 -7.58 21.24 17.69
C THR A 4 -7.09 22.04 16.48
N GLU A 5 -8.01 22.60 15.69
CA GLU A 5 -7.63 23.42 14.53
C GLU A 5 -6.71 24.59 14.91
N GLU A 6 -6.93 25.22 16.08
CA GLU A 6 -6.09 26.29 16.58
C GLU A 6 -4.67 25.82 16.97
N GLN A 7 -4.58 24.65 17.63
CA GLN A 7 -3.29 24.04 17.97
C GLN A 7 -2.52 23.67 16.71
N TYR A 8 -3.20 23.10 15.71
CA TYR A 8 -2.63 22.73 14.43
C TYR A 8 -2.00 23.94 13.72
N LYS A 9 -2.77 25.04 13.58
CA LYS A 9 -2.29 26.30 12.98
C LYS A 9 -1.14 26.98 13.75
N THR A 10 -0.99 26.65 15.03
CA THR A 10 0.13 27.15 15.85
C THR A 10 1.38 26.31 15.69
N GLN A 11 1.19 24.99 15.40
CA GLN A 11 2.26 24.00 15.35
C GLN A 11 2.87 23.83 13.96
N PHE A 12 2.06 24.03 12.89
CA PHE A 12 2.44 23.75 11.50
C PHE A 12 2.22 24.96 10.60
N GLU A 13 2.99 25.03 9.50
CA GLU A 13 2.93 26.08 8.48
C GLU A 13 2.31 25.55 7.18
N GLU A 14 1.84 26.44 6.29
CA GLU A 14 1.16 26.05 5.03
C GLU A 14 2.06 25.25 4.07
N GLU A 15 3.37 25.39 4.19
CA GLU A 15 4.36 24.68 3.39
C GLU A 15 4.70 23.29 3.92
N ASP A 16 4.25 22.94 5.13
CA ASP A 16 4.55 21.65 5.76
C ASP A 16 3.79 20.49 5.10
N ALA A 17 4.48 19.38 4.94
CA ALA A 17 3.90 18.12 4.45
C ALA A 17 3.72 17.12 5.62
N VAL A 18 2.97 17.53 6.64
CA VAL A 18 2.90 16.87 7.95
C VAL A 18 2.49 15.39 7.91
N GLY A 19 1.59 15.02 7.00
CA GLY A 19 1.19 13.63 6.79
C GLY A 19 2.30 12.84 6.12
N TRP A 20 2.94 13.43 5.10
CA TRP A 20 4.08 12.83 4.42
C TRP A 20 5.25 12.57 5.38
N ASP A 21 5.64 13.59 6.12
CA ASP A 21 6.76 13.51 7.09
C ASP A 21 6.50 12.43 8.14
N THR A 22 5.26 12.31 8.61
CA THR A 22 4.88 11.28 9.59
C THR A 22 4.97 9.87 9.01
N ILE A 23 4.62 9.67 7.73
CA ILE A 23 4.79 8.39 7.03
C ILE A 23 6.28 8.07 6.90
N ASP A 24 7.10 9.06 6.50
CA ASP A 24 8.55 8.90 6.39
C ASP A 24 9.21 8.57 7.74
N GLU A 25 8.77 9.19 8.83
CA GLU A 25 9.22 8.84 10.18
C GLU A 25 8.87 7.39 10.59
N ALA A 26 7.70 6.89 10.18
CA ALA A 26 7.33 5.50 10.41
C ALA A 26 8.21 4.54 9.60
N LEU A 27 8.49 4.88 8.35
CA LEU A 27 9.36 4.11 7.46
C LEU A 27 10.83 4.16 7.90
N LEU A 28 11.31 5.28 8.43
CA LEU A 28 12.65 5.41 8.98
C LEU A 28 12.90 4.44 10.16
N LYS A 29 11.87 4.12 10.95
CA LYS A 29 11.99 3.10 12.03
C LYS A 29 12.18 1.69 11.47
N VAL A 30 11.64 1.41 10.27
CA VAL A 30 11.80 0.11 9.58
C VAL A 30 13.10 0.07 8.77
N TYR A 31 13.51 1.20 8.20
CA TYR A 31 14.63 1.36 7.26
C TYR A 31 15.56 2.52 7.68
N PRO A 32 16.22 2.46 8.86
CA PRO A 32 16.97 3.60 9.44
C PRO A 32 18.18 4.04 8.62
N GLU A 33 18.69 3.19 7.72
CA GLU A 33 19.92 3.45 6.95
C GLU A 33 19.65 3.43 5.42
N GLN A 34 18.38 3.51 5.02
CA GLN A 34 18.03 3.37 3.60
C GLN A 34 17.17 4.54 3.11
N GLU A 35 17.68 5.24 2.11
CA GLU A 35 16.87 6.16 1.31
C GLU A 35 16.03 5.37 0.31
N PRO A 36 14.72 5.64 0.19
CA PRO A 36 13.87 4.96 -0.78
C PRO A 36 14.17 5.40 -2.21
N ARG A 37 13.87 4.55 -3.15
CA ARG A 37 13.65 4.98 -4.53
C ARG A 37 12.24 5.51 -4.61
N HIS A 38 12.10 6.82 -4.81
CA HIS A 38 10.82 7.51 -4.81
C HIS A 38 10.38 7.88 -6.24
N TYR A 39 9.14 7.56 -6.56
CA TYR A 39 8.50 7.83 -7.85
C TYR A 39 7.29 8.74 -7.62
N GLY A 40 7.46 10.02 -7.94
CA GLY A 40 6.40 11.03 -7.84
C GLY A 40 5.57 11.12 -9.12
N THR A 41 4.32 11.56 -9.01
CA THR A 41 3.50 11.92 -10.17
C THR A 41 3.98 13.26 -10.77
N ILE A 42 3.92 13.37 -12.10
CA ILE A 42 4.30 14.59 -12.81
C ILE A 42 3.31 15.72 -12.53
N LEU A 43 2.02 15.40 -12.50
CA LEU A 43 0.93 16.33 -12.22
C LEU A 43 0.08 15.79 -11.07
N LYS A 44 0.09 16.48 -9.94
CA LYS A 44 -0.70 16.10 -8.77
C LYS A 44 -2.20 16.09 -9.07
N TYR A 45 -2.92 15.14 -8.45
CA TYR A 45 -4.37 15.00 -8.63
C TYR A 45 -5.14 16.28 -8.29
N MET A 46 -4.77 16.96 -7.21
CA MET A 46 -5.35 18.25 -6.81
C MET A 46 -5.14 19.38 -7.82
N LEU A 47 -4.17 19.24 -8.72
CA LEU A 47 -3.89 20.17 -9.82
C LEU A 47 -4.47 19.70 -11.16
N GLY A 48 -5.33 18.67 -11.16
CA GLY A 48 -5.99 18.14 -12.35
C GLY A 48 -5.29 16.93 -12.99
N GLY A 49 -4.33 16.32 -12.30
CA GLY A 49 -3.73 15.05 -12.70
C GLY A 49 -4.74 13.90 -12.65
N GLU A 50 -4.46 12.82 -13.37
CA GLU A 50 -5.33 11.63 -13.37
C GLU A 50 -4.99 10.66 -12.24
N ASP A 51 -3.78 10.71 -11.71
CA ASP A 51 -3.21 9.79 -10.73
C ASP A 51 -3.37 10.34 -9.31
N PRO A 52 -4.18 9.69 -8.44
CA PRO A 52 -4.43 10.18 -7.10
C PRO A 52 -3.22 10.07 -6.16
N LEU A 53 -2.34 9.06 -6.37
CA LEU A 53 -1.16 8.93 -5.51
C LEU A 53 -0.11 9.95 -5.95
N ASP A 54 0.28 10.82 -5.03
CA ASP A 54 1.32 11.82 -5.25
C ASP A 54 2.71 11.19 -5.39
N GLY A 55 2.92 10.04 -4.73
CA GLY A 55 4.17 9.32 -4.80
C GLY A 55 4.08 7.85 -4.38
N ILE A 56 5.13 7.11 -4.72
CA ILE A 56 5.33 5.72 -4.30
C ILE A 56 6.81 5.55 -3.96
N SER A 57 7.09 5.06 -2.76
CA SER A 57 8.45 4.74 -2.31
C SER A 57 8.71 3.25 -2.34
N ILE A 58 9.92 2.87 -2.74
CA ILE A 58 10.36 1.47 -2.82
C ILE A 58 11.61 1.28 -1.96
N TYR A 59 11.53 0.35 -1.03
CA TYR A 59 12.61 -0.06 -0.13
C TYR A 59 13.06 -1.47 -0.44
N ASP A 60 14.36 -1.74 -0.31
CA ASP A 60 14.92 -3.09 -0.34
C ASP A 60 14.81 -3.70 1.05
N ASN A 61 14.25 -4.89 1.15
CA ASN A 61 14.11 -5.57 2.43
C ASN A 61 14.68 -6.98 2.34
N TYR A 62 15.49 -7.34 3.33
CA TYR A 62 16.18 -8.64 3.41
C TYR A 62 15.66 -9.54 4.54
N LYS A 63 14.64 -9.08 5.27
CA LYS A 63 13.98 -9.90 6.29
C LYS A 63 13.18 -11.00 5.63
N GLN A 64 13.31 -12.22 6.13
CA GLN A 64 12.70 -13.44 5.60
C GLN A 64 13.33 -13.86 4.27
N ILE A 65 13.07 -13.16 3.16
CA ILE A 65 13.73 -13.28 1.85
C ILE A 65 13.90 -11.88 1.27
N PHE A 66 14.79 -11.74 0.29
CA PHE A 66 14.92 -10.46 -0.41
C PHE A 66 13.63 -10.11 -1.15
N HIS A 67 13.10 -8.92 -0.89
CA HIS A 67 11.89 -8.40 -1.52
C HIS A 67 11.92 -6.87 -1.60
N ARG A 68 11.04 -6.31 -2.42
CA ARG A 68 10.74 -4.89 -2.45
C ARG A 68 9.54 -4.61 -1.54
N HIS A 69 9.68 -3.64 -0.65
CA HIS A 69 8.57 -3.06 0.10
C HIS A 69 8.19 -1.74 -0.54
N ILE A 70 6.97 -1.68 -1.05
CA ILE A 70 6.43 -0.57 -1.83
C ILE A 70 5.34 0.09 -1.00
N VAL A 71 5.38 1.43 -0.89
CA VAL A 71 4.47 2.21 -0.06
C VAL A 71 3.94 3.38 -0.86
N SER A 72 2.62 3.58 -0.86
CA SER A 72 1.97 4.72 -1.52
C SER A 72 1.92 5.95 -0.63
N TYR A 73 1.72 7.10 -1.26
CA TYR A 73 1.45 8.40 -0.65
C TYR A 73 0.37 9.10 -1.45
N GLY A 74 -0.77 9.41 -0.81
CA GLY A 74 -1.87 10.15 -1.44
C GLY A 74 -3.26 9.56 -1.25
N MET A 75 -3.39 8.42 -0.56
CA MET A 75 -4.68 7.98 -0.04
C MET A 75 -5.02 8.73 1.26
N SER A 76 -4.05 9.06 2.07
CA SER A 76 -4.17 9.92 3.25
C SER A 76 -3.94 11.39 2.90
N GLU A 77 -4.28 12.30 3.82
CA GLU A 77 -3.97 13.73 3.69
C GLU A 77 -2.50 13.95 4.03
N LEU A 78 -1.74 14.36 3.02
CA LEU A 78 -0.27 14.46 3.11
C LEU A 78 0.22 15.84 3.56
N TYR A 79 -0.55 16.90 3.23
CA TYR A 79 -0.12 18.28 3.36
C TYR A 79 -0.77 18.97 4.54
N TYR A 80 -0.40 20.23 4.75
CA TYR A 80 -1.03 21.08 5.73
C TYR A 80 -2.53 21.18 5.48
N SER A 81 -3.34 20.76 6.46
CA SER A 81 -4.80 20.71 6.40
C SER A 81 -5.40 20.92 7.79
N PRO A 82 -5.51 22.17 8.26
CA PRO A 82 -6.05 22.47 9.59
C PRO A 82 -7.47 21.93 9.83
N GLU A 83 -8.26 21.88 8.76
CA GLU A 83 -9.62 21.31 8.79
C GLU A 83 -9.63 19.79 9.02
N SER A 84 -8.51 19.13 8.81
CA SER A 84 -8.34 17.68 9.06
C SER A 84 -7.86 17.35 10.47
N ALA A 85 -7.44 18.34 11.27
CA ALA A 85 -6.82 18.17 12.58
C ALA A 85 -7.68 17.36 13.59
N GLU A 86 -9.02 17.52 13.53
CA GLU A 86 -9.97 16.85 14.42
C GLU A 86 -10.57 15.56 13.80
N ASN A 87 -10.20 15.23 12.56
CA ASN A 87 -10.70 14.03 11.89
C ASN A 87 -10.20 12.77 12.57
N GLU A 88 -11.03 11.73 12.56
CA GLU A 88 -10.64 10.40 13.03
C GLU A 88 -9.61 9.79 12.09
N PHE A 89 -9.83 9.91 10.79
CA PHE A 89 -9.00 9.34 9.74
C PHE A 89 -8.45 10.43 8.82
N SER A 90 -7.21 10.28 8.42
CA SER A 90 -6.53 11.15 7.46
C SER A 90 -6.93 10.78 6.03
N GLY A 91 -7.57 11.69 5.29
CA GLY A 91 -8.04 11.45 3.93
C GLY A 91 -8.95 10.22 3.84
N TRP A 92 -8.53 9.17 3.11
CA TRP A 92 -9.26 7.88 3.04
C TRP A 92 -8.95 6.94 4.22
N GLY A 93 -8.09 7.34 5.16
CA GLY A 93 -7.73 6.58 6.36
C GLY A 93 -6.66 5.50 6.13
N PHE A 94 -6.09 5.40 4.96
CA PHE A 94 -5.07 4.37 4.69
C PHE A 94 -4.08 4.77 3.59
N GLU A 95 -2.94 4.06 3.57
CA GLU A 95 -2.04 3.98 2.42
C GLU A 95 -1.88 2.52 1.99
N PHE A 96 -1.67 2.30 0.69
CA PHE A 96 -1.35 0.96 0.18
C PHE A 96 0.10 0.61 0.46
N THR A 97 0.33 -0.65 0.83
CA THR A 97 1.66 -1.25 0.79
C THR A 97 1.66 -2.55 -0.01
N CYS A 98 2.82 -2.98 -0.46
CA CYS A 98 3.01 -4.28 -1.09
C CYS A 98 4.43 -4.78 -0.84
N ARG A 99 4.56 -6.06 -0.54
CA ARG A 99 5.86 -6.73 -0.52
C ARG A 99 5.92 -7.74 -1.65
N VAL A 100 6.91 -7.61 -2.52
CA VAL A 100 7.02 -8.48 -3.71
C VAL A 100 8.44 -8.95 -3.93
N VAL A 101 8.59 -10.23 -4.24
CA VAL A 101 9.85 -10.77 -4.74
C VAL A 101 10.14 -10.15 -6.10
N PRO A 102 11.35 -9.60 -6.35
CA PRO A 102 11.72 -9.10 -7.68
C PRO A 102 11.59 -10.20 -8.74
N PHE A 103 10.99 -9.85 -9.85
CA PHE A 103 10.76 -10.76 -10.97
C PHE A 103 11.79 -10.48 -12.06
N GLU A 104 12.37 -11.53 -12.66
CA GLU A 104 13.47 -11.38 -13.61
C GLU A 104 13.11 -10.57 -14.86
N GLU A 105 11.84 -10.60 -15.24
CA GLU A 105 11.28 -9.85 -16.37
C GLU A 105 10.85 -8.44 -16.02
N ASP A 106 10.92 -8.03 -14.74
CA ASP A 106 10.78 -6.63 -14.37
C ASP A 106 11.98 -5.88 -14.92
N LYS A 107 11.77 -5.20 -16.06
CA LYS A 107 12.83 -4.49 -16.74
C LYS A 107 13.09 -3.15 -16.08
N ASP A 108 14.35 -2.76 -16.15
CA ASP A 108 14.80 -1.46 -15.72
C ASP A 108 14.07 -0.33 -16.44
N ALA A 109 13.74 0.70 -15.69
CA ALA A 109 13.73 2.02 -16.26
C ALA A 109 15.16 2.39 -16.72
N ASP A 110 15.26 3.37 -17.59
CA ASP A 110 16.49 3.88 -18.20
C ASP A 110 17.60 4.32 -17.22
N ASN A 111 17.36 4.18 -15.91
CA ASN A 111 18.27 4.62 -14.83
C ASN A 111 19.09 3.49 -14.18
N GLY A 112 18.98 2.25 -14.66
CA GLY A 112 19.75 1.10 -14.17
C GLY A 112 19.25 0.50 -12.85
N ALA A 113 18.07 0.89 -12.35
CA ALA A 113 17.43 0.27 -11.20
C ALA A 113 16.81 -1.06 -11.62
N LYS A 114 17.52 -2.16 -11.38
CA LYS A 114 17.14 -3.51 -11.80
C LYS A 114 15.88 -4.00 -11.06
N HIS A 115 14.95 -4.57 -11.83
CA HIS A 115 13.77 -5.27 -11.31
C HIS A 115 12.83 -4.39 -10.48
N GLU A 116 12.63 -3.14 -10.91
CA GLU A 116 11.61 -2.28 -10.29
C GLU A 116 10.20 -2.77 -10.64
N PRO A 117 9.34 -2.98 -9.64
CA PRO A 117 8.01 -3.56 -9.84
C PRO A 117 6.99 -2.52 -10.29
N TYR A 118 7.19 -1.89 -11.45
CA TYR A 118 6.26 -0.88 -12.02
C TYR A 118 4.83 -1.39 -12.12
N TRP A 119 4.63 -2.70 -12.33
CA TRP A 119 3.30 -3.29 -12.34
C TRP A 119 2.56 -3.11 -11.01
N VAL A 120 3.25 -3.20 -9.86
CA VAL A 120 2.66 -2.95 -8.54
C VAL A 120 2.25 -1.48 -8.42
N MET A 121 3.11 -0.55 -8.85
CA MET A 121 2.81 0.88 -8.82
C MET A 121 1.58 1.20 -9.68
N ASN A 122 1.46 0.58 -10.86
CA ASN A 122 0.28 0.70 -11.72
C ASN A 122 -0.98 0.12 -11.07
N VAL A 123 -0.87 -1.01 -10.36
CA VAL A 123 -2.00 -1.58 -9.59
C VAL A 123 -2.43 -0.61 -8.49
N MET A 124 -1.49 -0.07 -7.70
CA MET A 124 -1.78 0.92 -6.66
C MET A 124 -2.51 2.15 -7.23
N GLN A 125 -2.00 2.73 -8.33
CA GLN A 125 -2.66 3.87 -8.99
C GLN A 125 -4.06 3.52 -9.50
N ASN A 126 -4.25 2.33 -10.08
CA ASN A 126 -5.57 1.89 -10.55
C ASN A 126 -6.56 1.75 -9.39
N LEU A 127 -6.14 1.19 -8.26
CA LEU A 127 -6.95 1.07 -7.05
C LEU A 127 -7.27 2.45 -6.45
N ALA A 128 -6.30 3.36 -6.42
CA ALA A 128 -6.51 4.73 -5.99
C ALA A 128 -7.53 5.45 -6.88
N ARG A 129 -7.40 5.36 -8.22
CA ARG A 129 -8.41 5.91 -9.16
C ARG A 129 -9.79 5.32 -8.92
N TYR A 130 -9.88 4.01 -8.64
CA TYR A 130 -11.16 3.38 -8.30
C TYR A 130 -11.78 4.01 -7.05
N VAL A 131 -11.02 4.16 -5.97
CA VAL A 131 -11.49 4.75 -4.70
C VAL A 131 -11.95 6.20 -4.93
N PHE A 132 -11.12 7.02 -5.56
CA PHE A 132 -11.41 8.43 -5.80
C PHE A 132 -12.64 8.66 -6.71
N LYS A 133 -12.85 7.80 -7.70
CA LYS A 133 -13.99 7.87 -8.63
C LYS A 133 -15.27 7.28 -8.03
N SER A 134 -15.18 6.10 -7.40
CA SER A 134 -16.35 5.37 -6.91
C SER A 134 -16.79 5.79 -5.51
N LYS A 135 -15.91 6.44 -4.74
CA LYS A 135 -16.08 6.73 -3.31
C LYS A 135 -16.25 5.47 -2.44
N LYS A 136 -15.78 4.33 -2.94
CA LYS A 136 -15.72 3.06 -2.21
C LYS A 136 -14.26 2.79 -1.88
N TRP A 137 -13.98 2.51 -0.61
CA TRP A 137 -12.62 2.32 -0.12
C TRP A 137 -12.35 0.87 0.28
N PHE A 138 -11.10 0.59 0.57
CA PHE A 138 -10.65 -0.71 1.07
C PHE A 138 -10.39 -0.64 2.57
N GLU A 139 -10.59 -1.78 3.22
CA GLU A 139 -10.28 -2.01 4.62
C GLU A 139 -9.50 -3.32 4.77
N ALA A 140 -8.90 -3.52 5.93
CA ALA A 140 -8.25 -4.79 6.24
C ALA A 140 -9.24 -5.95 6.05
N TYR A 141 -8.74 -7.02 5.46
CA TYR A 141 -9.48 -8.24 5.15
C TYR A 141 -10.57 -8.09 4.08
N HIS A 142 -10.52 -7.03 3.28
CA HIS A 142 -11.19 -7.01 1.99
C HIS A 142 -10.39 -7.82 0.96
N PHE A 143 -11.05 -8.23 -0.13
CA PHE A 143 -10.37 -8.86 -1.27
C PHE A 143 -11.04 -8.48 -2.59
N ILE A 144 -10.28 -8.58 -3.67
CA ILE A 144 -10.75 -8.30 -5.03
C ILE A 144 -10.17 -9.31 -6.02
N PRO A 145 -10.91 -9.68 -7.07
CA PRO A 145 -10.36 -10.40 -8.20
C PRO A 145 -9.58 -9.43 -9.11
N ALA A 146 -8.50 -9.91 -9.71
CA ALA A 146 -7.77 -9.16 -10.73
C ALA A 146 -8.33 -9.41 -12.15
N ASN A 147 -9.28 -10.33 -12.31
CA ASN A 147 -9.85 -10.77 -13.59
C ASN A 147 -8.78 -11.31 -14.58
N GLY A 148 -7.79 -11.97 -14.06
CA GLY A 148 -6.63 -12.52 -14.73
C GLY A 148 -5.43 -12.52 -13.77
N PRO A 149 -4.21 -12.76 -14.28
CA PRO A 149 -3.03 -12.69 -13.45
C PRO A 149 -2.82 -11.29 -12.87
N ILE A 150 -2.37 -11.18 -11.60
CA ILE A 150 -2.13 -9.88 -10.95
C ILE A 150 -1.04 -9.06 -11.65
N ARG A 151 -0.14 -9.71 -12.40
CA ARG A 151 0.81 -9.11 -13.31
C ARG A 151 0.51 -9.58 -14.74
N LEU A 152 0.25 -8.66 -15.64
CA LEU A 152 -0.03 -8.98 -17.04
C LEU A 152 1.20 -9.64 -17.69
N GLU A 153 0.95 -10.49 -18.69
CA GLU A 153 2.00 -11.21 -19.46
C GLU A 153 2.94 -12.04 -18.57
N CYS A 154 2.44 -12.55 -17.44
CA CYS A 154 3.17 -13.36 -16.49
C CYS A 154 2.41 -14.68 -16.25
N ASP A 155 3.14 -15.80 -16.30
CA ASP A 155 2.61 -17.10 -15.89
C ASP A 155 2.65 -17.19 -14.35
N THR A 156 1.61 -16.66 -13.72
CA THR A 156 1.42 -16.72 -12.27
C THR A 156 0.04 -17.24 -11.93
N LYS A 157 -0.07 -17.99 -10.84
CA LYS A 157 -1.36 -18.46 -10.29
C LYS A 157 -2.07 -17.41 -9.44
N LEU A 158 -1.43 -16.27 -9.21
CA LEU A 158 -2.02 -15.19 -8.42
C LEU A 158 -2.98 -14.37 -9.30
N VAL A 159 -4.26 -14.43 -8.97
CA VAL A 159 -5.35 -13.83 -9.76
C VAL A 159 -6.26 -12.90 -8.96
N GLY A 160 -5.91 -12.64 -7.72
CA GLY A 160 -6.62 -11.73 -6.84
C GLY A 160 -5.69 -11.07 -5.83
N ILE A 161 -6.22 -10.11 -5.12
CA ILE A 161 -5.52 -9.37 -4.06
C ILE A 161 -6.39 -9.41 -2.81
N ALA A 162 -5.82 -9.83 -1.69
CA ALA A 162 -6.36 -9.64 -0.36
C ALA A 162 -5.64 -8.47 0.32
N PHE A 163 -6.34 -7.73 1.17
CA PHE A 163 -5.77 -6.63 1.93
C PHE A 163 -5.58 -7.06 3.38
N ALA A 164 -4.39 -6.82 3.91
CA ALA A 164 -4.06 -7.13 5.31
C ALA A 164 -3.38 -5.93 5.96
N PRO A 165 -3.44 -5.78 7.31
CA PRO A 165 -2.59 -4.82 7.98
C PRO A 165 -1.12 -5.12 7.69
N ASP A 166 -0.35 -4.10 7.29
CA ASP A 166 1.08 -4.24 7.06
C ASP A 166 1.78 -4.69 8.36
N PRO A 167 2.57 -5.79 8.33
CA PRO A 167 3.12 -6.40 9.54
C PRO A 167 4.22 -5.57 10.24
N GLN A 168 4.75 -4.53 9.58
CA GLN A 168 5.79 -3.68 10.15
C GLN A 168 5.33 -2.25 10.43
N LEU A 169 4.40 -1.72 9.64
CA LEU A 169 3.90 -0.35 9.77
C LEU A 169 2.59 -0.29 10.56
N GLY A 170 1.68 -1.26 10.35
CA GLY A 170 0.40 -1.31 11.05
C GLY A 170 -0.46 -0.07 10.80
N THR A 171 -0.70 0.70 11.86
CA THR A 171 -1.44 1.96 11.86
C THR A 171 -0.63 3.04 12.56
N ILE A 172 -0.66 4.26 12.06
CA ILE A 172 0.02 5.41 12.66
C ILE A 172 -0.95 6.57 12.88
N GLU A 173 -0.63 7.41 13.85
CA GLU A 173 -1.30 8.71 14.06
C GLU A 173 -0.52 9.79 13.31
N THR A 174 -1.20 10.56 12.49
CA THR A 174 -0.65 11.76 11.86
C THR A 174 -1.34 13.01 12.39
N PRO A 175 -0.81 14.21 12.18
CA PRO A 175 -1.52 15.45 12.50
C PRO A 175 -2.88 15.59 11.80
N ASN A 176 -3.07 14.91 10.67
CA ASN A 176 -4.30 14.93 9.86
C ASN A 176 -5.27 13.77 10.17
N GLY A 177 -4.99 12.94 11.19
CA GLY A 177 -5.77 11.77 11.58
C GLY A 177 -5.02 10.44 11.42
N GLU A 178 -5.71 9.35 11.70
CA GLU A 178 -5.15 7.99 11.64
C GLU A 178 -4.92 7.52 10.18
N VAL A 179 -3.82 6.79 9.95
CA VAL A 179 -3.49 6.15 8.68
C VAL A 179 -3.17 4.68 8.93
N ALA A 180 -3.95 3.77 8.36
CA ALA A 180 -3.67 2.35 8.32
C ALA A 180 -2.83 2.00 7.08
N PHE A 181 -1.82 1.15 7.21
CA PHE A 181 -1.09 0.61 6.06
C PHE A 181 -1.73 -0.70 5.62
N LEU A 182 -2.38 -0.69 4.45
CA LEU A 182 -3.05 -1.85 3.86
C LEU A 182 -2.13 -2.56 2.88
N GLN A 183 -1.56 -3.68 3.29
CA GLN A 183 -0.72 -4.50 2.44
C GLN A 183 -1.54 -5.30 1.45
N MET A 184 -1.25 -5.13 0.17
CA MET A 184 -1.76 -5.95 -0.93
C MET A 184 -1.02 -7.28 -0.94
N VAL A 185 -1.78 -8.38 -0.85
CA VAL A 185 -1.27 -9.76 -0.82
C VAL A 185 -1.87 -10.53 -1.99
N GLY A 186 -1.03 -11.03 -2.89
CA GLY A 186 -1.49 -11.85 -4.02
C GLY A 186 -2.14 -13.16 -3.55
N ILE A 187 -3.29 -13.51 -4.12
CA ILE A 187 -4.01 -14.77 -3.83
C ILE A 187 -4.23 -15.59 -5.10
N THR A 188 -4.22 -16.93 -4.95
CA THR A 188 -4.44 -17.88 -6.05
C THR A 188 -5.91 -17.98 -6.42
N GLN A 189 -6.21 -18.65 -7.55
CA GLN A 189 -7.60 -18.92 -7.94
C GLN A 189 -8.33 -19.78 -6.90
N GLU A 190 -7.67 -20.79 -6.33
CA GLU A 190 -8.26 -21.66 -5.31
C GLU A 190 -8.64 -20.87 -4.05
N GLU A 191 -7.74 -19.99 -3.61
CA GLU A 191 -7.96 -19.08 -2.47
C GLU A 191 -9.10 -18.09 -2.75
N LEU A 192 -9.14 -17.53 -3.95
CA LEU A 192 -10.20 -16.61 -4.39
C LEU A 192 -11.56 -17.32 -4.42
N ASP A 193 -11.62 -18.52 -4.99
CA ASP A 193 -12.85 -19.32 -5.05
C ASP A 193 -13.33 -19.72 -3.65
N TRP A 194 -12.41 -20.06 -2.75
CA TRP A 194 -12.72 -20.36 -1.36
C TRP A 194 -13.27 -19.13 -0.61
N LEU A 195 -12.72 -17.93 -0.85
CA LEU A 195 -13.25 -16.69 -0.27
C LEU A 195 -14.64 -16.36 -0.82
N TRP A 196 -14.91 -16.61 -2.11
CA TRP A 196 -16.22 -16.35 -2.71
C TRP A 196 -17.33 -17.26 -2.18
N GLN A 197 -17.02 -18.43 -1.60
CA GLN A 197 -18.03 -19.27 -0.94
C GLN A 197 -18.67 -18.54 0.24
N GLU A 198 -17.91 -17.70 0.92
CA GLU A 198 -18.37 -16.90 2.05
C GLU A 198 -17.56 -15.58 2.14
N PRO A 199 -17.95 -14.54 1.39
CA PRO A 199 -17.16 -13.31 1.26
C PRO A 199 -17.30 -12.42 2.51
N LYS A 200 -16.68 -12.83 3.61
CA LYS A 200 -16.65 -12.15 4.90
C LYS A 200 -15.20 -11.83 5.31
N THR A 201 -15.02 -10.72 5.99
CA THR A 201 -13.70 -10.27 6.45
C THR A 201 -12.98 -11.29 7.31
N TYR A 202 -13.69 -11.98 8.24
CA TYR A 202 -13.07 -13.01 9.08
C TYR A 202 -12.51 -14.18 8.27
N LYS A 203 -13.09 -14.49 7.10
CA LYS A 203 -12.60 -15.56 6.25
C LYS A 203 -11.32 -15.16 5.52
N VAL A 204 -11.23 -13.91 5.12
CA VAL A 204 -9.97 -13.34 4.59
C VAL A 204 -8.90 -13.33 5.68
N GLU A 205 -9.26 -12.93 6.91
CA GLU A 205 -8.36 -12.96 8.05
C GLU A 205 -7.83 -14.39 8.33
N GLU A 206 -8.70 -15.40 8.26
CA GLU A 206 -8.30 -16.80 8.39
C GLU A 206 -7.25 -17.18 7.33
N LEU A 207 -7.48 -16.82 6.07
CA LEU A 207 -6.52 -17.06 4.98
C LEU A 207 -5.18 -16.37 5.23
N ILE A 208 -5.22 -15.10 5.59
CA ILE A 208 -4.03 -14.29 5.88
C ILE A 208 -3.24 -14.89 7.07
N ASN A 209 -3.94 -15.35 8.12
CA ASN A 209 -3.28 -15.99 9.27
C ASN A 209 -2.62 -17.32 8.91
N LYS A 210 -3.23 -18.14 8.06
CA LYS A 210 -2.58 -19.35 7.50
C LYS A 210 -1.34 -19.00 6.67
N MET A 211 -1.38 -17.93 5.88
CA MET A 211 -0.21 -17.47 5.12
C MET A 211 0.93 -17.02 6.05
N ARG A 212 0.60 -16.34 7.14
CA ARG A 212 1.61 -15.84 8.11
C ARG A 212 2.39 -16.94 8.81
N GLU A 213 1.91 -18.17 8.86
CA GLU A 213 2.62 -19.29 9.49
C GLU A 213 3.99 -19.55 8.86
N ASP A 214 4.12 -19.40 7.56
CA ASP A 214 5.39 -19.58 6.84
C ASP A 214 5.85 -18.32 6.05
N ASN A 215 4.97 -17.33 5.94
CA ASN A 215 5.24 -16.06 5.29
C ASN A 215 4.80 -14.87 6.18
N PRO A 216 5.46 -14.64 7.32
CA PRO A 216 5.03 -13.64 8.32
C PRO A 216 4.98 -12.21 7.78
N LEU A 217 5.78 -11.88 6.77
CA LEU A 217 5.75 -10.57 6.12
C LEU A 217 4.75 -10.51 4.95
N LEU A 218 4.02 -11.60 4.65
CA LEU A 218 3.04 -11.68 3.56
C LEU A 218 3.63 -11.24 2.20
N ILE A 219 4.86 -11.68 1.92
CA ILE A 219 5.56 -11.34 0.69
C ILE A 219 4.88 -12.06 -0.48
N THR A 220 4.49 -11.30 -1.50
CA THR A 220 3.94 -11.82 -2.75
C THR A 220 5.07 -12.31 -3.63
N ASP A 221 5.07 -13.59 -3.95
CA ASP A 221 5.95 -14.21 -4.94
C ASP A 221 5.10 -14.64 -6.15
N LEU A 222 5.37 -14.07 -7.32
CA LEU A 222 4.65 -14.42 -8.56
C LEU A 222 4.82 -15.89 -8.96
N LYS A 223 5.87 -16.56 -8.45
CA LYS A 223 6.13 -18.00 -8.66
C LYS A 223 5.44 -18.89 -7.62
N ARG A 224 4.63 -18.33 -6.72
CA ARG A 224 3.93 -19.11 -5.69
C ARG A 224 2.91 -20.06 -6.30
N GLU A 225 3.13 -21.37 -6.05
CA GLU A 225 2.23 -22.46 -6.45
C GLU A 225 1.33 -22.92 -5.29
N LYS A 226 1.78 -22.66 -4.04
CA LYS A 226 1.08 -23.10 -2.82
C LYS A 226 -0.23 -22.34 -2.63
N SER A 227 -1.31 -23.08 -2.41
CA SER A 227 -2.57 -22.60 -1.85
C SER A 227 -2.61 -22.87 -0.34
N TYR A 228 -3.29 -22.00 0.40
CA TYR A 228 -3.47 -22.09 1.87
C TYR A 228 -4.88 -22.53 2.28
N VAL A 229 -5.67 -23.04 1.33
CA VAL A 229 -7.04 -23.52 1.56
C VAL A 229 -7.23 -24.93 1.04
#